data_b23784515312a4969a88765caf68a977
#
_entry.id   b23784515312a4969a88765caf68a977
#
_cell.length_a   1.000
_cell.length_b   1.000
_cell.length_c   1.000
_cell.angle_alpha   90.00
_cell.angle_beta   90.00
_cell.angle_gamma   90.00
#
_symmetry.space_group_name_H-M   'P 1'
#
loop_
_entity.id
_entity.type
_entity.pdbx_description
1 polymer ?
#
loop_
_entity_poly.entity_id
_entity_poly.type
_entity_poly.pdbx_seq_one_letter_code
_entity_poly.pdbx_strand_id
1 'polypeptide(L)'
;MKENKANKKGRKLLWETVIITMILSFMFFYVLYCSNNKYMTREEKAIHGLLYADGSYESFPVYYLSREWEYYPDALLTPEDDLDKYYFRYISIGEYGGMELGNSGRSPYGSGTYRLKIMLPSEQHTYGLYLPEIFSAYNLYVDGVLVGQMGNPDPDHYVERTQNRMFTFKANTSLEILIAVTDKSSASPGIQSVPVFGNPLKINTIRGIAVFINSSVFTLIILVLAFSVWAFFKTRSRANVLFAGVCLCVLGYTCYPLLHTYLALRVQP
;
A
#
# COMPACT_ATOMS: atom_id res chain seq x y z
N MET A 1 14.02 5.88 -58.41
CA MET A 1 13.04 6.86 -57.90
C MET A 1 11.85 6.21 -57.15
N LYS A 2 11.34 5.03 -57.53
CA LYS A 2 10.25 4.29 -56.84
C LYS A 2 10.66 3.71 -55.48
N GLU A 3 11.88 3.20 -55.33
CA GLU A 3 12.41 2.58 -54.12
C GLU A 3 12.57 3.59 -52.94
N ASN A 4 12.95 4.82 -53.25
CA ASN A 4 13.10 5.89 -52.25
C ASN A 4 11.74 6.37 -51.71
N LYS A 5 10.65 6.30 -52.48
CA LYS A 5 9.27 6.60 -52.05
C LYS A 5 8.70 5.53 -51.11
N ALA A 6 8.98 4.24 -51.41
CA ALA A 6 8.52 3.12 -50.56
C ALA A 6 9.19 3.14 -49.20
N ASN A 7 10.49 3.40 -49.13
CA ASN A 7 11.24 3.53 -47.86
C ASN A 7 10.78 4.71 -47.01
N LYS A 8 10.43 5.85 -47.66
CA LYS A 8 9.89 7.02 -46.98
C LYS A 8 8.49 6.78 -46.41
N LYS A 9 7.64 6.01 -47.14
CA LYS A 9 6.30 5.63 -46.66
C LYS A 9 6.38 4.63 -45.49
N GLY A 10 7.31 3.67 -45.53
CA GLY A 10 7.55 2.74 -44.44
C GLY A 10 8.03 3.44 -43.16
N ARG A 11 8.97 4.38 -43.27
CA ARG A 11 9.42 5.19 -42.12
C ARG A 11 8.31 6.05 -41.53
N LYS A 12 7.44 6.63 -42.38
CA LYS A 12 6.31 7.43 -41.89
C LYS A 12 5.34 6.54 -41.11
N LEU A 13 4.96 5.39 -41.63
CA LEU A 13 4.08 4.43 -40.95
C LEU A 13 4.67 3.97 -39.59
N LEU A 14 5.99 3.69 -39.58
CA LEU A 14 6.66 3.29 -38.35
C LEU A 14 6.60 4.38 -37.28
N TRP A 15 6.86 5.64 -37.65
CA TRP A 15 6.73 6.76 -36.70
C TRP A 15 5.30 7.00 -36.22
N GLU A 16 4.32 6.87 -37.12
CA GLU A 16 2.89 6.94 -36.76
C GLU A 16 2.53 5.85 -35.75
N THR A 17 2.95 4.61 -35.98
CA THR A 17 2.73 3.49 -35.06
C THR A 17 3.38 3.74 -33.68
N VAL A 18 4.63 4.21 -33.66
CA VAL A 18 5.35 4.54 -32.42
C VAL A 18 4.62 5.62 -31.63
N ILE A 19 4.18 6.69 -32.31
CA ILE A 19 3.47 7.80 -31.64
C ILE A 19 2.13 7.32 -31.08
N ILE A 20 1.35 6.54 -31.84
CA ILE A 20 0.06 5.99 -31.39
C ILE A 20 0.28 5.07 -30.19
N THR A 21 1.26 4.17 -30.24
CA THR A 21 1.58 3.26 -29.13
C THR A 21 1.97 4.03 -27.88
N MET A 22 2.75 5.09 -28.05
CA MET A 22 3.18 5.96 -26.94
C MET A 22 1.98 6.68 -26.31
N ILE A 23 1.07 7.24 -27.10
CA ILE A 23 -0.15 7.89 -26.61
C ILE A 23 -1.05 6.88 -25.87
N LEU A 24 -1.27 5.71 -26.44
CA LEU A 24 -2.06 4.66 -25.80
C LEU A 24 -1.44 4.19 -24.47
N SER A 25 -0.11 4.08 -24.41
CA SER A 25 0.61 3.74 -23.18
C SER A 25 0.41 4.81 -22.11
N PHE A 26 0.57 6.09 -22.46
CA PHE A 26 0.32 7.18 -21.52
C PHE A 26 -1.12 7.21 -21.02
N MET A 27 -2.08 7.01 -21.92
CA MET A 27 -3.50 6.97 -21.57
C MET A 27 -3.81 5.80 -20.62
N PHE A 28 -3.23 4.64 -20.89
CA PHE A 28 -3.35 3.48 -20.02
C PHE A 28 -2.77 3.72 -18.63
N PHE A 29 -1.56 4.26 -18.53
CA PHE A 29 -0.95 4.60 -17.25
C PHE A 29 -1.71 5.68 -16.50
N TYR A 30 -2.27 6.67 -17.21
CA TYR A 30 -3.12 7.69 -16.61
C TYR A 30 -4.40 7.10 -16.00
N VAL A 31 -5.07 6.19 -16.72
CA VAL A 31 -6.25 5.47 -16.22
C VAL A 31 -5.89 4.62 -14.99
N LEU A 32 -4.76 3.90 -15.02
CA LEU A 32 -4.27 3.14 -13.88
C LEU A 32 -3.99 4.05 -12.67
N TYR A 33 -3.35 5.19 -12.90
CA TYR A 33 -3.09 6.17 -11.85
C TYR A 33 -4.39 6.67 -11.22
N CYS A 34 -5.37 7.09 -12.01
CA CYS A 34 -6.65 7.55 -11.51
C CYS A 34 -7.43 6.47 -10.76
N SER A 35 -7.38 5.22 -11.23
CA SER A 35 -8.09 4.09 -10.60
C SER A 35 -7.43 3.62 -9.30
N ASN A 36 -6.13 3.80 -9.16
CA ASN A 36 -5.37 3.34 -7.98
C ASN A 36 -5.06 4.47 -6.98
N ASN A 37 -5.54 5.69 -7.24
CA ASN A 37 -5.24 6.83 -6.38
C ASN A 37 -6.16 6.86 -5.15
N LYS A 38 -5.68 6.25 -4.08
CA LYS A 38 -6.37 6.10 -2.78
C LYS A 38 -6.67 7.43 -2.07
N TYR A 39 -5.99 8.51 -2.46
CA TYR A 39 -6.19 9.84 -1.89
C TYR A 39 -7.31 10.64 -2.58
N MET A 40 -7.74 10.21 -3.77
CA MET A 40 -8.79 10.86 -4.59
C MET A 40 -10.12 10.09 -4.59
N THR A 41 -10.33 9.16 -3.66
CA THR A 41 -11.60 8.44 -3.54
C THR A 41 -12.75 9.40 -3.19
N ARG A 42 -13.96 9.06 -3.65
CA ARG A 42 -15.17 9.86 -3.42
C ARG A 42 -15.83 9.61 -2.07
N GLU A 43 -15.41 8.54 -1.37
CA GLU A 43 -15.95 8.19 -0.06
C GLU A 43 -15.64 9.27 0.96
N GLU A 44 -16.46 9.33 1.99
CA GLU A 44 -16.27 10.24 3.11
C GLU A 44 -14.91 10.02 3.77
N LYS A 45 -14.31 11.12 4.19
CA LYS A 45 -13.01 11.13 4.84
C LYS A 45 -13.19 11.51 6.29
N ALA A 46 -12.28 11.03 7.13
CA ALA A 46 -12.27 11.44 8.53
C ALA A 46 -12.07 12.95 8.65
N ILE A 47 -12.70 13.54 9.66
CA ILE A 47 -12.57 14.94 10.08
C ILE A 47 -12.30 14.93 11.58
N HIS A 48 -11.20 15.55 12.00
CA HIS A 48 -10.80 15.64 13.41
C HIS A 48 -10.84 14.29 14.15
N GLY A 49 -10.20 13.27 13.57
CA GLY A 49 -10.10 11.95 14.17
C GLY A 49 -11.38 11.11 14.13
N LEU A 50 -12.42 11.57 13.43
CA LEU A 50 -13.73 10.92 13.37
C LEU A 50 -14.16 10.69 11.92
N LEU A 51 -14.49 9.45 11.59
CA LEU A 51 -15.09 9.04 10.31
C LEU A 51 -16.55 8.64 10.53
N TYR A 52 -17.46 9.19 9.74
CA TYR A 52 -18.83 8.71 9.65
C TYR A 52 -18.94 7.74 8.49
N ALA A 53 -19.22 6.48 8.79
CA ALA A 53 -19.33 5.44 7.77
C ALA A 53 -20.81 5.15 7.53
N ASP A 54 -21.32 5.61 6.38
CA ASP A 54 -22.72 5.49 6.00
C ASP A 54 -23.00 4.29 5.07
N GLY A 55 -24.26 3.85 5.07
CA GLY A 55 -24.79 2.83 4.17
C GLY A 55 -25.21 1.54 4.86
N SER A 56 -26.03 0.74 4.17
CA SER A 56 -26.32 -0.62 4.63
C SER A 56 -25.10 -1.52 4.53
N TYR A 57 -24.94 -2.49 5.41
CA TYR A 57 -23.75 -3.36 5.43
C TYR A 57 -23.47 -4.07 4.09
N GLU A 58 -24.50 -4.44 3.35
CA GLU A 58 -24.35 -5.08 2.03
C GLU A 58 -23.77 -4.12 0.99
N SER A 59 -24.20 -2.86 1.01
CA SER A 59 -23.70 -1.81 0.13
C SER A 59 -22.50 -1.05 0.71
N PHE A 60 -22.10 -1.36 1.97
CA PHE A 60 -21.05 -0.66 2.70
C PHE A 60 -19.81 -0.45 1.83
N PRO A 61 -19.39 0.79 1.59
CA PRO A 61 -18.23 1.06 0.76
C PRO A 61 -16.94 0.61 1.44
N VAL A 62 -15.85 0.67 0.69
CA VAL A 62 -14.51 0.47 1.22
C VAL A 62 -13.90 1.84 1.46
N TYR A 63 -13.61 2.15 2.72
CA TYR A 63 -13.04 3.42 3.14
C TYR A 63 -11.52 3.33 3.15
N TYR A 64 -10.87 4.31 2.52
CA TYR A 64 -9.43 4.52 2.60
C TYR A 64 -9.14 5.54 3.69
N LEU A 65 -8.62 5.07 4.82
CA LEU A 65 -8.40 5.86 6.03
C LEU A 65 -7.16 6.74 5.89
N SER A 66 -7.20 7.70 4.97
CA SER A 66 -6.03 8.49 4.57
C SER A 66 -5.82 9.77 5.35
N ARG A 67 -6.83 10.32 6.03
CA ARG A 67 -6.78 11.68 6.56
C ARG A 67 -7.21 11.77 8.01
N GLU A 68 -6.72 12.85 8.68
CA GLU A 68 -7.20 13.33 9.97
C GLU A 68 -7.11 12.28 11.10
N TRP A 69 -6.06 11.46 11.10
CA TRP A 69 -5.74 10.63 12.24
C TRP A 69 -5.21 11.50 13.39
N GLU A 70 -5.67 11.23 14.62
CA GLU A 70 -4.99 11.72 15.80
C GLU A 70 -3.64 11.01 15.91
N TYR A 71 -2.55 11.78 15.90
CA TYR A 71 -1.20 11.24 16.04
C TYR A 71 -0.56 11.78 17.32
N TYR A 72 -0.13 10.89 18.18
CA TYR A 72 0.55 11.14 19.44
C TYR A 72 2.05 10.88 19.26
N PRO A 73 2.85 11.93 19.06
CA PRO A 73 4.30 11.77 18.87
C PRO A 73 5.00 11.37 20.16
N ASP A 74 6.11 10.67 20.03
CA ASP A 74 6.97 10.20 21.14
C ASP A 74 6.25 9.33 22.20
N ALA A 75 5.08 8.78 21.87
CA ALA A 75 4.24 8.04 22.81
C ALA A 75 3.82 6.68 22.22
N LEU A 76 4.15 5.60 22.91
CA LEU A 76 3.68 4.25 22.60
C LEU A 76 2.50 3.93 23.55
N LEU A 77 1.30 4.39 23.16
CA LEU A 77 0.12 4.35 24.00
C LEU A 77 -0.67 3.04 23.83
N THR A 78 -1.30 2.65 24.92
CA THR A 78 -2.22 1.52 25.00
C THR A 78 -3.63 2.03 25.32
N PRO A 79 -4.67 1.20 25.18
CA PRO A 79 -6.04 1.59 25.55
C PRO A 79 -6.24 1.93 27.04
N GLU A 80 -5.30 1.53 27.91
CA GLU A 80 -5.35 1.80 29.35
C GLU A 80 -4.82 3.21 29.69
N ASP A 81 -4.11 3.83 28.75
CA ASP A 81 -3.55 5.17 28.96
C ASP A 81 -4.62 6.25 28.81
N ASP A 82 -4.50 7.29 29.62
CA ASP A 82 -5.36 8.47 29.53
C ASP A 82 -4.87 9.39 28.40
N LEU A 83 -5.45 9.19 27.21
CA LEU A 83 -5.05 9.86 25.98
C LEU A 83 -5.16 11.39 26.08
N ASP A 84 -6.04 11.93 26.92
CA ASP A 84 -6.26 13.37 27.09
C ASP A 84 -5.05 14.07 27.74
N LYS A 85 -4.14 13.31 28.33
CA LYS A 85 -2.90 13.83 28.91
C LYS A 85 -1.77 14.05 27.92
N TYR A 86 -1.92 13.49 26.72
CA TYR A 86 -0.87 13.52 25.71
C TYR A 86 -1.17 14.55 24.63
N TYR A 87 -0.12 15.22 24.18
CA TYR A 87 -0.22 16.09 23.00
C TYR A 87 -0.47 15.26 21.76
N PHE A 88 -1.41 15.69 20.93
CA PHE A 88 -1.65 15.09 19.62
C PHE A 88 -1.84 16.15 18.54
N ARG A 89 -1.77 15.72 17.31
CA ARG A 89 -2.09 16.51 16.12
C ARG A 89 -2.81 15.66 15.09
N TYR A 90 -3.59 16.30 14.23
CA TYR A 90 -4.19 15.61 13.10
C TYR A 90 -3.21 15.51 11.95
N ILE A 91 -3.07 14.31 11.38
CA ILE A 91 -2.17 14.03 10.28
C ILE A 91 -2.86 13.24 9.18
N SER A 92 -2.29 13.27 7.97
CA SER A 92 -2.67 12.39 6.87
C SER A 92 -1.65 11.26 6.75
N ILE A 93 -2.15 10.04 6.52
CA ILE A 93 -1.27 8.88 6.32
C ILE A 93 -0.45 9.07 5.03
N GLY A 94 0.85 8.81 5.10
CA GLY A 94 1.80 9.03 4.00
C GLY A 94 2.19 10.50 3.83
N GLU A 95 1.80 11.38 4.75
CA GLU A 95 2.28 12.75 4.81
C GLU A 95 3.75 12.80 5.24
N TYR A 96 4.44 13.87 4.87
CA TYR A 96 5.89 14.01 4.98
C TYR A 96 6.45 13.70 6.36
N GLY A 97 7.64 13.10 6.37
CA GLY A 97 8.49 13.01 7.54
C GLY A 97 8.22 11.82 8.48
N GLY A 98 7.34 10.91 8.12
CA GLY A 98 7.10 9.72 8.95
C GLY A 98 6.78 10.09 10.40
N MET A 99 7.63 9.66 11.33
CA MET A 99 7.48 9.93 12.77
C MET A 99 8.06 11.28 13.22
N GLU A 100 8.67 12.07 12.34
CA GLU A 100 9.15 13.44 12.65
C GLU A 100 8.03 14.40 13.04
N LEU A 101 6.80 14.09 12.66
CA LEU A 101 5.66 14.97 12.84
C LEU A 101 5.36 15.20 14.32
N GLY A 102 5.98 16.25 14.85
CA GLY A 102 5.74 16.74 16.21
C GLY A 102 6.60 16.09 17.29
N ASN A 103 7.55 15.22 16.96
CA ASN A 103 8.48 14.72 17.94
C ASN A 103 9.52 15.78 18.37
N SER A 104 10.00 15.69 19.60
CA SER A 104 10.91 16.64 20.19
C SER A 104 12.30 16.67 19.56
N GLY A 105 12.71 15.53 18.97
CA GLY A 105 14.06 15.34 18.42
C GLY A 105 14.17 15.57 16.92
N ARG A 106 13.07 15.82 16.21
CA ARG A 106 13.01 15.86 14.73
C ARG A 106 13.64 14.63 14.07
N SER A 107 13.60 13.50 14.75
CA SER A 107 14.07 12.24 14.21
C SER A 107 12.95 11.60 13.38
N PRO A 108 13.25 11.02 12.22
CA PRO A 108 12.27 10.21 11.50
C PRO A 108 11.91 8.93 12.26
N TYR A 109 12.71 8.56 13.26
CA TYR A 109 12.55 7.37 14.09
C TYR A 109 12.00 7.71 15.46
N GLY A 110 11.44 6.72 16.14
CA GLY A 110 10.90 6.85 17.47
C GLY A 110 9.66 6.00 17.67
N SER A 111 8.84 6.37 18.62
CA SER A 111 7.52 5.78 18.87
C SER A 111 6.43 6.79 18.59
N GLY A 112 5.25 6.32 18.20
CA GLY A 112 4.08 7.17 18.02
C GLY A 112 2.82 6.34 17.96
N THR A 113 1.71 6.94 18.31
CA THR A 113 0.41 6.26 18.32
C THR A 113 -0.56 6.99 17.41
N TYR A 114 -1.24 6.24 16.57
CA TYR A 114 -2.27 6.72 15.64
C TYR A 114 -3.63 6.26 16.16
N ARG A 115 -4.59 7.18 16.22
CA ARG A 115 -5.95 6.91 16.66
C ARG A 115 -6.96 7.42 15.64
N LEU A 116 -8.01 6.62 15.40
CA LEU A 116 -9.14 7.01 14.59
C LEU A 116 -10.41 6.41 15.17
N LYS A 117 -11.45 7.23 15.29
CA LYS A 117 -12.81 6.77 15.63
C LYS A 117 -13.64 6.66 14.37
N ILE A 118 -14.47 5.63 14.29
CA ILE A 118 -15.39 5.39 13.17
C ILE A 118 -16.79 5.20 13.75
N MET A 119 -17.73 6.03 13.32
CA MET A 119 -19.16 5.85 13.58
C MET A 119 -19.73 4.92 12.54
N LEU A 120 -20.41 3.88 12.97
CA LEU A 120 -20.95 2.80 12.14
C LEU A 120 -22.48 2.84 12.11
N PRO A 121 -23.12 2.22 11.09
CA PRO A 121 -24.55 1.94 11.13
C PRO A 121 -24.93 1.09 12.36
N SER A 122 -26.15 1.25 12.83
CA SER A 122 -26.63 0.79 14.15
C SER A 122 -26.72 -0.73 14.37
N GLU A 123 -26.27 -1.55 13.45
CA GLU A 123 -26.32 -3.01 13.55
C GLU A 123 -24.93 -3.64 13.73
N GLN A 124 -24.85 -4.71 14.51
CA GLN A 124 -23.60 -5.44 14.69
C GLN A 124 -23.24 -6.23 13.43
N HIS A 125 -22.09 -5.88 12.87
CA HIS A 125 -21.54 -6.57 11.71
C HIS A 125 -20.06 -6.93 11.90
N THR A 126 -19.57 -7.80 11.02
CA THR A 126 -18.14 -8.11 10.94
C THR A 126 -17.47 -7.17 9.96
N TYR A 127 -16.53 -6.37 10.43
CA TYR A 127 -15.75 -5.43 9.63
C TYR A 127 -14.33 -5.96 9.45
N GLY A 128 -13.68 -5.47 8.40
CA GLY A 128 -12.29 -5.73 8.10
C GLY A 128 -11.46 -4.45 8.12
N LEU A 129 -10.27 -4.56 8.68
CA LEU A 129 -9.22 -3.56 8.59
C LEU A 129 -8.02 -4.20 7.90
N TYR A 130 -7.69 -3.72 6.72
CA TYR A 130 -6.50 -4.12 6.01
C TYR A 130 -5.42 -3.07 6.24
N LEU A 131 -4.34 -3.50 6.87
CA LEU A 131 -3.12 -2.74 7.01
C LEU A 131 -2.17 -3.17 5.90
N PRO A 132 -1.96 -2.31 4.89
CA PRO A 132 -0.88 -2.51 3.94
C PRO A 132 0.45 -2.43 4.68
N GLU A 133 1.51 -2.70 3.96
CA GLU A 133 2.87 -2.69 4.42
C GLU A 133 3.21 -1.53 5.38
N ILE A 134 3.48 -1.89 6.62
CA ILE A 134 4.05 -1.00 7.64
C ILE A 134 5.44 -1.55 7.93
N PHE A 135 6.48 -0.75 7.66
CA PHE A 135 7.87 -1.14 7.84
C PHE A 135 8.36 -1.06 9.29
N SER A 136 7.49 -0.63 10.18
CA SER A 136 7.74 -0.47 11.61
C SER A 136 7.05 -1.58 12.40
N ALA A 137 7.54 -1.86 13.61
CA ALA A 137 6.81 -2.74 14.52
C ALA A 137 5.57 -2.03 15.09
N TYR A 138 4.46 -2.75 15.23
CA TYR A 138 3.23 -2.15 15.74
C TYR A 138 2.37 -3.11 16.55
N ASN A 139 1.56 -2.52 17.44
CA ASN A 139 0.40 -3.13 18.07
C ASN A 139 -0.87 -2.47 17.55
N LEU A 140 -1.85 -3.28 17.17
CA LEU A 140 -3.18 -2.82 16.74
C LEU A 140 -4.20 -3.16 17.82
N TYR A 141 -4.84 -2.14 18.34
CA TYR A 141 -5.99 -2.26 19.25
C TYR A 141 -7.26 -1.80 18.54
N VAL A 142 -8.35 -2.51 18.81
CA VAL A 142 -9.69 -2.18 18.33
C VAL A 142 -10.63 -2.25 19.52
N ASP A 143 -11.33 -1.15 19.83
CA ASP A 143 -12.18 -1.00 21.00
C ASP A 143 -11.51 -1.47 22.31
N GLY A 144 -10.25 -1.09 22.49
CA GLY A 144 -9.47 -1.46 23.67
C GLY A 144 -8.87 -2.87 23.66
N VAL A 145 -9.16 -3.70 22.68
CA VAL A 145 -8.66 -5.09 22.60
C VAL A 145 -7.48 -5.18 21.63
N LEU A 146 -6.40 -5.84 22.03
CA LEU A 146 -5.27 -6.14 21.13
C LEU A 146 -5.72 -7.16 20.07
N VAL A 147 -5.93 -6.70 18.85
CA VAL A 147 -6.37 -7.52 17.72
C VAL A 147 -5.19 -8.06 16.92
N GLY A 148 -4.08 -7.36 16.94
CA GLY A 148 -2.90 -7.77 16.18
C GLY A 148 -1.62 -7.11 16.61
N GLN A 149 -0.52 -7.84 16.35
CA GLN A 149 0.84 -7.37 16.59
C GLN A 149 1.71 -7.75 15.39
N MET A 150 2.63 -6.87 15.02
CA MET A 150 3.65 -7.14 14.01
C MET A 150 5.00 -6.69 14.52
N GLY A 151 5.93 -7.64 14.63
CA GLY A 151 7.19 -7.40 15.30
C GLY A 151 7.02 -7.20 16.82
N ASN A 152 7.95 -6.47 17.43
CA ASN A 152 7.84 -6.02 18.80
C ASN A 152 8.07 -4.50 18.85
N PRO A 153 7.05 -3.68 19.15
CA PRO A 153 7.18 -2.24 19.19
C PRO A 153 7.79 -1.70 20.50
N ASP A 154 8.04 -2.55 21.50
CA ASP A 154 8.74 -2.16 22.72
C ASP A 154 10.11 -1.56 22.38
N PRO A 155 10.41 -0.31 22.76
CA PRO A 155 11.69 0.32 22.45
C PRO A 155 12.91 -0.45 22.97
N ASP A 156 12.79 -1.16 24.08
CA ASP A 156 13.91 -1.92 24.67
C ASP A 156 14.13 -3.29 23.99
N HIS A 157 13.07 -3.84 23.43
CA HIS A 157 13.08 -5.15 22.78
C HIS A 157 12.59 -5.10 21.32
N TYR A 158 12.89 -4.01 20.63
CA TYR A 158 12.42 -3.74 19.27
C TYR A 158 12.79 -4.84 18.27
N VAL A 159 11.78 -5.35 17.57
CA VAL A 159 11.95 -6.31 16.47
C VAL A 159 11.08 -5.88 15.31
N GLU A 160 11.69 -5.44 14.24
CA GLU A 160 10.98 -5.08 13.02
C GLU A 160 10.49 -6.30 12.25
N ARG A 161 9.25 -6.26 11.81
CA ARG A 161 8.67 -7.19 10.83
C ARG A 161 7.67 -6.45 9.98
N THR A 162 7.58 -6.83 8.71
CA THR A 162 6.60 -6.24 7.79
C THR A 162 5.83 -7.30 7.04
N GLN A 163 4.52 -7.12 6.94
CA GLN A 163 3.62 -7.95 6.15
C GLN A 163 2.30 -7.21 5.94
N ASN A 164 1.73 -7.37 4.77
CA ASN A 164 0.34 -6.98 4.54
C ASN A 164 -0.61 -7.86 5.35
N ARG A 165 -1.38 -7.29 6.26
CA ARG A 165 -2.31 -8.05 7.10
C ARG A 165 -3.72 -7.51 7.04
N MET A 166 -4.66 -8.41 7.15
CA MET A 166 -6.07 -8.11 7.32
C MET A 166 -6.54 -8.65 8.66
N PHE A 167 -7.19 -7.80 9.42
CA PHE A 167 -7.82 -8.11 10.68
C PHE A 167 -9.33 -8.04 10.53
N THR A 168 -10.04 -8.92 11.20
CA THR A 168 -11.50 -8.92 11.20
C THR A 168 -12.02 -8.91 12.63
N PHE A 169 -13.00 -8.10 12.89
CA PHE A 169 -13.61 -7.93 14.21
C PHE A 169 -15.09 -7.58 14.08
N LYS A 170 -15.83 -7.74 15.15
CA LYS A 170 -17.24 -7.34 15.22
C LYS A 170 -17.32 -5.98 15.90
N ALA A 171 -18.13 -5.10 15.33
CA ALA A 171 -18.41 -3.80 15.89
C ALA A 171 -19.89 -3.44 15.72
N ASN A 172 -20.37 -2.54 16.58
CA ASN A 172 -21.75 -2.08 16.59
C ASN A 172 -21.85 -0.67 16.00
N THR A 173 -22.13 0.31 16.86
CA THR A 173 -22.39 1.72 16.46
C THR A 173 -21.16 2.57 16.35
N SER A 174 -20.08 2.19 16.99
CA SER A 174 -18.82 2.91 16.95
C SER A 174 -17.65 1.94 17.06
N LEU A 175 -16.51 2.38 16.57
CA LEU A 175 -15.27 1.64 16.55
C LEU A 175 -14.12 2.59 16.82
N GLU A 176 -13.20 2.23 17.72
CA GLU A 176 -11.96 2.94 17.93
C GLU A 176 -10.78 2.08 17.47
N ILE A 177 -9.96 2.62 16.56
CA ILE A 177 -8.72 2.01 16.11
C ILE A 177 -7.56 2.76 16.74
N LEU A 178 -6.67 2.05 17.42
CA LEU A 178 -5.43 2.56 17.99
C LEU A 178 -4.26 1.74 17.46
N ILE A 179 -3.29 2.38 16.82
CA ILE A 179 -2.11 1.72 16.27
C ILE A 179 -0.87 2.33 16.91
N ALA A 180 -0.27 1.61 17.86
CA ALA A 180 0.96 2.01 18.51
C ALA A 180 2.16 1.47 17.73
N VAL A 181 3.02 2.36 17.25
CA VAL A 181 4.10 2.05 16.29
C VAL A 181 5.44 2.49 16.85
N THR A 182 6.45 1.66 16.68
CA THR A 182 7.85 2.03 16.95
C THR A 182 8.70 1.73 15.73
N ASP A 183 9.61 2.64 15.42
CA ASP A 183 10.59 2.48 14.37
C ASP A 183 11.97 2.96 14.83
N LYS A 184 13.02 2.21 14.44
CA LYS A 184 14.42 2.56 14.79
C LYS A 184 15.35 2.67 13.59
N SER A 185 14.94 2.14 12.44
CA SER A 185 15.91 1.93 11.35
C SER A 185 15.30 1.92 9.94
N SER A 186 13.98 1.91 9.80
CA SER A 186 13.34 1.79 8.50
C SER A 186 13.54 3.03 7.62
N ALA A 187 13.68 2.81 6.31
CA ALA A 187 13.69 3.89 5.32
C ALA A 187 12.31 4.59 5.18
N SER A 188 11.24 3.97 5.72
CA SER A 188 9.86 4.47 5.64
C SER A 188 9.16 4.29 6.99
N PRO A 189 9.57 5.07 8.02
CA PRO A 189 9.08 4.92 9.37
C PRO A 189 7.60 5.29 9.51
N GLY A 190 6.91 4.63 10.43
CA GLY A 190 5.49 4.86 10.70
C GLY A 190 4.56 4.24 9.66
N ILE A 191 3.34 4.73 9.60
CA ILE A 191 2.33 4.25 8.66
C ILE A 191 2.39 5.07 7.37
N GLN A 192 2.99 4.53 6.31
CA GLN A 192 3.14 5.19 5.02
C GLN A 192 2.03 4.82 4.03
N SER A 193 1.46 3.64 4.18
CA SER A 193 0.42 3.13 3.29
C SER A 193 -0.95 3.24 3.93
N VAL A 194 -1.91 3.75 3.18
CA VAL A 194 -3.28 4.01 3.66
C VAL A 194 -3.97 2.73 4.12
N PRO A 195 -4.40 2.63 5.39
CA PRO A 195 -5.26 1.55 5.87
C PRO A 195 -6.60 1.54 5.15
N VAL A 196 -7.17 0.34 4.99
CA VAL A 196 -8.42 0.14 4.27
C VAL A 196 -9.43 -0.53 5.20
N PHE A 197 -10.60 0.09 5.36
CA PHE A 197 -11.66 -0.36 6.25
C PHE A 197 -12.95 -0.63 5.48
N GLY A 198 -13.70 -1.65 5.89
CA GLY A 198 -15.01 -1.94 5.31
C GLY A 198 -15.44 -3.40 5.42
N ASN A 199 -16.30 -3.81 4.49
CA ASN A 199 -16.74 -5.22 4.41
C ASN A 199 -15.54 -6.11 4.02
N PRO A 200 -15.24 -7.17 4.83
CA PRO A 200 -14.11 -8.07 4.58
C PRO A 200 -14.09 -8.70 3.20
N LEU A 201 -15.25 -9.07 2.66
CA LEU A 201 -15.34 -9.68 1.33
C LEU A 201 -14.95 -8.70 0.23
N LYS A 202 -15.40 -7.44 0.33
CA LYS A 202 -15.03 -6.38 -0.65
C LYS A 202 -13.53 -6.08 -0.59
N ILE A 203 -12.96 -5.95 0.60
CA ILE A 203 -11.51 -5.74 0.77
C ILE A 203 -10.73 -6.90 0.17
N ASN A 204 -11.13 -8.15 0.47
CA ASN A 204 -10.47 -9.33 -0.09
C ASN A 204 -10.61 -9.43 -1.61
N THR A 205 -11.73 -9.00 -2.17
CA THR A 205 -11.91 -8.93 -3.63
C THR A 205 -10.93 -7.95 -4.26
N ILE A 206 -10.80 -6.74 -3.72
CA ILE A 206 -9.85 -5.74 -4.21
C ILE A 206 -8.40 -6.27 -4.13
N ARG A 207 -8.04 -6.87 -2.99
CA ARG A 207 -6.73 -7.50 -2.82
C ARG A 207 -6.50 -8.65 -3.79
N GLY A 208 -7.51 -9.50 -3.97
CA GLY A 208 -7.45 -10.62 -4.90
C GLY A 208 -7.22 -10.17 -6.34
N ILE A 209 -7.90 -9.13 -6.78
CA ILE A 209 -7.68 -8.54 -8.11
C ILE A 209 -6.24 -8.01 -8.25
N ALA A 210 -5.73 -7.29 -7.25
CA ALA A 210 -4.36 -6.79 -7.28
C ALA A 210 -3.31 -7.93 -7.35
N VAL A 211 -3.50 -8.98 -6.55
CA VAL A 211 -2.64 -10.18 -6.59
C VAL A 211 -2.74 -10.89 -7.95
N PHE A 212 -3.94 -11.04 -8.49
CA PHE A 212 -4.15 -11.66 -9.79
C PHE A 212 -3.44 -10.89 -10.92
N ILE A 213 -3.57 -9.55 -10.94
CA ILE A 213 -2.88 -8.70 -11.93
C ILE A 213 -1.36 -8.85 -11.79
N ASN A 214 -0.81 -8.73 -10.58
CA ASN A 214 0.62 -8.85 -10.34
C ASN A 214 1.16 -10.24 -10.74
N SER A 215 0.43 -11.31 -10.41
CA SER A 215 0.81 -12.68 -10.79
C SER A 215 0.75 -12.90 -12.30
N SER A 216 -0.23 -12.30 -12.98
CA SER A 216 -0.35 -12.37 -14.44
C SER A 216 0.82 -11.66 -15.13
N VAL A 217 1.18 -10.46 -14.66
CA VAL A 217 2.34 -9.71 -15.15
C VAL A 217 3.63 -10.49 -14.91
N PHE A 218 3.83 -11.03 -13.72
CA PHE A 218 4.98 -11.85 -13.37
C PHE A 218 5.13 -13.07 -14.30
N THR A 219 4.03 -13.80 -14.52
CA THR A 219 4.00 -14.95 -15.45
C THR A 219 4.34 -14.54 -16.89
N LEU A 220 3.76 -13.43 -17.37
CA LEU A 220 4.06 -12.91 -18.70
C LEU A 220 5.54 -12.60 -18.88
N ILE A 221 6.17 -11.97 -17.89
CA ILE A 221 7.60 -11.62 -17.93
C ILE A 221 8.46 -12.89 -17.98
N ILE A 222 8.09 -13.95 -17.23
CA ILE A 222 8.79 -15.24 -17.30
C ILE A 222 8.72 -15.83 -18.72
N LEU A 223 7.55 -15.79 -19.37
CA LEU A 223 7.40 -16.28 -20.75
C LEU A 223 8.24 -15.48 -21.74
N VAL A 224 8.25 -14.15 -21.60
CA VAL A 224 9.07 -13.25 -22.42
C VAL A 224 10.56 -13.50 -22.19
N LEU A 225 10.98 -13.72 -20.95
CA LEU A 225 12.37 -14.08 -20.61
C LEU A 225 12.76 -15.42 -21.27
N ALA A 226 11.92 -16.43 -21.12
CA ALA A 226 12.16 -17.75 -21.73
C ALA A 226 12.29 -17.65 -23.26
N PHE A 227 11.40 -16.88 -23.90
CA PHE A 227 11.49 -16.61 -25.33
C PHE A 227 12.78 -15.88 -25.72
N SER A 228 13.19 -14.89 -24.94
CA SER A 228 14.43 -14.13 -25.16
C SER A 228 15.68 -15.01 -25.09
N VAL A 229 15.72 -15.92 -24.10
CA VAL A 229 16.80 -16.89 -23.93
C VAL A 229 16.82 -17.87 -25.12
N TRP A 230 15.65 -18.41 -25.53
CA TRP A 230 15.54 -19.28 -26.69
C TRP A 230 16.01 -18.59 -27.98
N ALA A 231 15.56 -17.35 -28.20
CA ALA A 231 15.96 -16.53 -29.34
C ALA A 231 17.48 -16.27 -29.37
N PHE A 232 18.10 -16.05 -28.19
CA PHE A 232 19.55 -15.93 -28.07
C PHE A 232 20.29 -17.19 -28.58
N PHE A 233 19.85 -18.38 -28.16
CA PHE A 233 20.49 -19.63 -28.65
C PHE A 233 20.37 -19.80 -30.14
N LYS A 234 19.29 -19.29 -30.77
CA LYS A 234 19.08 -19.37 -32.25
C LYS A 234 19.86 -18.30 -32.99
N THR A 235 19.89 -17.07 -32.53
CA THR A 235 20.40 -15.91 -33.28
C THR A 235 21.78 -15.45 -32.81
N ARG A 236 22.23 -15.86 -31.64
CA ARG A 236 23.46 -15.40 -30.97
C ARG A 236 23.55 -13.87 -30.86
N SER A 237 22.42 -13.16 -30.88
CA SER A 237 22.35 -11.71 -30.86
C SER A 237 22.56 -11.18 -29.42
N ARG A 238 23.47 -10.21 -29.28
CA ARG A 238 23.70 -9.50 -27.99
C ARG A 238 22.46 -8.77 -27.49
N ALA A 239 21.60 -8.31 -28.42
CA ALA A 239 20.35 -7.65 -28.05
C ALA A 239 19.43 -8.53 -27.20
N ASN A 240 19.36 -9.85 -27.50
CA ASN A 240 18.55 -10.78 -26.73
C ASN A 240 19.09 -10.99 -25.30
N VAL A 241 20.42 -10.91 -25.10
CA VAL A 241 21.03 -10.98 -23.76
C VAL A 241 20.68 -9.74 -22.94
N LEU A 242 20.81 -8.55 -23.53
CA LEU A 242 20.44 -7.30 -22.86
C LEU A 242 18.95 -7.28 -22.51
N PHE A 243 18.10 -7.73 -23.42
CA PHE A 243 16.67 -7.80 -23.17
C PHE A 243 16.31 -8.81 -22.07
N ALA A 244 16.96 -9.97 -22.02
CA ALA A 244 16.82 -10.93 -20.92
C ALA A 244 17.26 -10.31 -19.57
N GLY A 245 18.33 -9.51 -19.56
CA GLY A 245 18.76 -8.76 -18.38
C GLY A 245 17.68 -7.79 -17.89
N VAL A 246 17.05 -7.03 -18.78
CA VAL A 246 15.92 -6.16 -18.44
C VAL A 246 14.75 -6.97 -17.85
N CYS A 247 14.39 -8.10 -18.46
CA CYS A 247 13.34 -8.97 -17.93
C CYS A 247 13.65 -9.47 -16.52
N LEU A 248 14.91 -9.82 -16.21
CA LEU A 248 15.32 -10.22 -14.85
C LEU A 248 15.15 -9.09 -13.84
N CYS A 249 15.52 -7.85 -14.19
CA CYS A 249 15.31 -6.69 -13.33
C CYS A 249 13.81 -6.46 -13.04
N VAL A 250 12.97 -6.56 -14.08
CA VAL A 250 11.51 -6.39 -13.93
C VAL A 250 10.89 -7.54 -13.13
N LEU A 251 11.40 -8.78 -13.27
CA LEU A 251 10.98 -9.92 -12.42
C LEU A 251 11.29 -9.66 -10.95
N GLY A 252 12.48 -9.16 -10.63
CA GLY A 252 12.84 -8.78 -9.26
C GLY A 252 11.87 -7.75 -8.68
N TYR A 253 11.54 -6.72 -9.45
CA TYR A 253 10.58 -5.69 -9.04
C TYR A 253 9.15 -6.25 -8.84
N THR A 254 8.65 -7.07 -9.74
CA THR A 254 7.30 -7.64 -9.66
C THR A 254 7.17 -8.76 -8.63
N CYS A 255 8.28 -9.38 -8.23
CA CYS A 255 8.31 -10.39 -7.17
C CYS A 255 8.06 -9.78 -5.77
N TYR A 256 8.53 -8.55 -5.55
CA TYR A 256 8.46 -7.88 -4.25
C TYR A 256 7.04 -7.80 -3.65
N PRO A 257 6.00 -7.29 -4.35
CA PRO A 257 4.64 -7.24 -3.81
C PRO A 257 4.04 -8.62 -3.48
N LEU A 258 4.44 -9.66 -4.24
CA LEU A 258 3.99 -11.03 -3.99
C LEU A 258 4.60 -11.58 -2.70
N LEU A 259 5.90 -11.36 -2.48
CA LEU A 259 6.58 -11.77 -1.26
C LEU A 259 5.96 -11.12 -0.02
N HIS A 260 5.71 -9.83 -0.05
CA HIS A 260 5.09 -9.11 1.08
C HIS A 260 3.65 -9.52 1.37
N THR A 261 2.94 -10.04 0.38
CA THR A 261 1.58 -10.54 0.59
C THR A 261 1.57 -11.86 1.37
N TYR A 262 2.56 -12.72 1.15
CA TYR A 262 2.57 -14.08 1.69
C TYR A 262 3.56 -14.30 2.82
N LEU A 263 4.62 -13.51 2.90
CA LEU A 263 5.69 -13.69 3.87
C LEU A 263 5.81 -12.47 4.79
N ALA A 264 5.87 -12.72 6.10
CA ALA A 264 6.30 -11.72 7.06
C ALA A 264 7.82 -11.59 6.96
N LEU A 265 8.30 -10.57 6.27
CA LEU A 265 9.72 -10.34 6.10
C LEU A 265 10.30 -9.65 7.33
N ARG A 266 11.46 -10.10 7.77
CA ARG A 266 12.29 -9.36 8.70
C ARG A 266 13.14 -8.40 7.87
N VAL A 267 12.90 -7.12 8.03
CA VAL A 267 13.77 -6.10 7.44
C VAL A 267 15.01 -6.06 8.36
N GLN A 268 16.15 -6.45 7.84
CA GLN A 268 17.42 -6.21 8.51
C GLN A 268 18.02 -4.93 7.93
N PRO A 269 18.60 -4.08 8.78
CA PRO A 269 19.31 -2.90 8.32
C PRO A 269 20.53 -3.25 7.47
#